data_ed84fdf7185e2e3d0205f437455f9069
#
_entry.id   ed84fdf7185e2e3d0205f437455f9069
#
_cell.length_a   1.000
_cell.length_b   1.000
_cell.length_c   1.000
_cell.angle_alpha   90.00
_cell.angle_beta   90.00
_cell.angle_gamma   90.00
#
_symmetry.space_group_name_H-M   'P 1'
#
loop_
_entity.id
_entity.type
_entity.pdbx_description
1 polymer ?
#
loop_
_entity_poly.entity_id
_entity_poly.type
_entity_poly.pdbx_seq_one_letter_code
_entity_poly.pdbx_strand_id
1 'polypeptide(L)'
;MKALVALVALTLAGCATTALPLTGPTASFGGTATIDGVSIRPLSIVEDSRCPTDVVCVWAGRLIILAEVEFRGGSESWRGPLTLGEPYSHGSETVTLVSASPGKLAATPVRPSDYRFTFAVARSL
;
A
#
# COMPACT_ATOMS: atom_id res chain seq x y z
N MET A 1 -14.34 64.96 -9.89
CA MET A 1 -13.13 64.17 -9.76
C MET A 1 -13.47 62.92 -8.98
N LYS A 2 -13.60 61.78 -9.68
CA LYS A 2 -13.93 60.46 -9.08
C LYS A 2 -12.65 59.65 -9.00
N ALA A 3 -12.15 59.40 -7.80
CA ALA A 3 -11.01 58.56 -7.57
C ALA A 3 -11.44 57.10 -7.57
N LEU A 4 -10.97 56.37 -8.57
CA LEU A 4 -11.11 54.90 -8.65
C LEU A 4 -10.00 54.26 -7.77
N VAL A 5 -10.43 53.67 -6.67
CA VAL A 5 -9.54 52.82 -5.84
C VAL A 5 -9.57 51.42 -6.43
N ALA A 6 -8.47 51.03 -7.08
CA ALA A 6 -8.30 49.67 -7.57
C ALA A 6 -7.90 48.76 -6.40
N LEU A 7 -8.80 47.87 -6.01
CA LEU A 7 -8.49 46.81 -5.05
C LEU A 7 -7.70 45.70 -5.78
N VAL A 8 -6.40 45.59 -5.49
CA VAL A 8 -5.58 44.47 -5.94
C VAL A 8 -5.82 43.31 -4.99
N ALA A 9 -6.59 42.33 -5.44
CA ALA A 9 -6.75 41.08 -4.72
C ALA A 9 -5.49 40.21 -4.91
N LEU A 10 -4.72 40.08 -3.86
CA LEU A 10 -3.55 39.20 -3.81
C LEU A 10 -4.04 37.76 -3.57
N THR A 11 -4.13 36.98 -4.65
CA THR A 11 -4.43 35.55 -4.51
C THR A 11 -3.18 34.80 -4.07
N LEU A 12 -3.15 34.37 -2.82
CA LEU A 12 -2.16 33.41 -2.34
C LEU A 12 -2.47 32.05 -2.99
N ALA A 13 -1.68 31.68 -4.00
CA ALA A 13 -1.68 30.31 -4.49
C ALA A 13 -1.01 29.43 -3.43
N GLY A 14 -1.81 28.76 -2.61
CA GLY A 14 -1.33 27.75 -1.69
C GLY A 14 -0.79 26.55 -2.48
N CYS A 15 0.48 26.20 -2.31
CA CYS A 15 1.02 24.93 -2.76
C CYS A 15 0.33 23.80 -1.99
N ALA A 16 -0.66 23.16 -2.61
CA ALA A 16 -1.22 21.92 -2.08
C ALA A 16 -0.16 20.82 -2.30
N THR A 17 0.55 20.45 -1.25
CA THR A 17 1.32 19.20 -1.23
C THR A 17 0.31 18.07 -1.29
N THR A 18 0.19 17.45 -2.45
CA THR A 18 -0.60 16.24 -2.62
C THR A 18 0.16 15.11 -1.94
N ALA A 19 -0.10 14.90 -0.65
CA ALA A 19 0.27 13.63 -0.03
C ALA A 19 -0.51 12.55 -0.77
N LEU A 20 0.21 11.61 -1.41
CA LEU A 20 -0.41 10.43 -2.00
C LEU A 20 -1.24 9.76 -0.92
N PRO A 21 -2.55 9.56 -1.12
CA PRO A 21 -3.35 8.87 -0.13
C PRO A 21 -2.78 7.46 0.05
N LEU A 22 -2.44 7.10 1.28
CA LEU A 22 -2.12 5.71 1.66
C LEU A 22 -3.36 4.79 1.56
N THR A 23 -4.42 5.29 0.98
CA THR A 23 -5.69 4.61 0.74
C THR A 23 -5.67 4.00 -0.66
N GLY A 24 -5.04 2.85 -0.77
CA GLY A 24 -5.23 1.95 -1.90
C GLY A 24 -6.30 0.91 -1.59
N PRO A 25 -6.70 0.10 -2.59
CA PRO A 25 -7.54 -1.06 -2.35
C PRO A 25 -6.91 -1.98 -1.32
N THR A 26 -7.72 -2.40 -0.36
CA THR A 26 -7.30 -3.29 0.72
C THR A 26 -7.94 -4.67 0.54
N ALA A 27 -7.22 -5.70 0.95
CA ALA A 27 -7.72 -7.06 1.03
C ALA A 27 -7.30 -7.73 2.33
N SER A 28 -8.16 -8.60 2.83
CA SER A 28 -7.85 -9.58 3.87
C SER A 28 -7.42 -10.89 3.21
N PHE A 29 -6.95 -11.85 4.02
CA PHE A 29 -6.65 -13.18 3.51
C PHE A 29 -7.86 -13.81 2.81
N GLY A 30 -7.65 -14.33 1.61
CA GLY A 30 -8.69 -14.89 0.75
C GLY A 30 -9.54 -13.86 0.00
N GLY A 31 -9.45 -12.58 0.39
CA GLY A 31 -10.07 -11.50 -0.37
C GLY A 31 -9.20 -11.08 -1.56
N THR A 32 -9.76 -10.26 -2.43
CA THR A 32 -9.06 -9.78 -3.63
C THR A 32 -9.11 -8.27 -3.70
N ALA A 33 -7.94 -7.65 -3.91
CA ALA A 33 -7.84 -6.23 -4.26
C ALA A 33 -7.57 -6.13 -5.77
N THR A 34 -8.35 -5.30 -6.46
CA THR A 34 -8.18 -5.08 -7.91
C THR A 34 -7.79 -3.64 -8.16
N ILE A 35 -6.70 -3.44 -8.87
CA ILE A 35 -6.12 -2.13 -9.18
C ILE A 35 -5.72 -2.15 -10.66
N ASP A 36 -6.31 -1.26 -11.47
CA ASP A 36 -5.97 -1.12 -12.89
C ASP A 36 -5.93 -2.44 -13.68
N GLY A 37 -6.86 -3.36 -13.35
CA GLY A 37 -6.95 -4.67 -14.01
C GLY A 37 -6.03 -5.74 -13.44
N VAL A 38 -5.23 -5.43 -12.43
CA VAL A 38 -4.41 -6.40 -11.68
C VAL A 38 -5.14 -6.81 -10.43
N SER A 39 -5.34 -8.10 -10.22
CA SER A 39 -6.00 -8.67 -9.05
C SER A 39 -4.99 -9.31 -8.11
N ILE A 40 -5.02 -8.94 -6.84
CA ILE A 40 -4.06 -9.40 -5.83
C ILE A 40 -4.84 -10.06 -4.70
N ARG A 41 -4.51 -11.30 -4.41
CA ARG A 41 -5.11 -12.08 -3.32
C ARG A 41 -4.04 -12.46 -2.30
N PRO A 42 -4.05 -11.89 -1.10
CA PRO A 42 -3.21 -12.38 -0.01
C PRO A 42 -3.68 -13.77 0.42
N LEU A 43 -2.75 -14.70 0.60
CA LEU A 43 -3.06 -16.10 0.95
C LEU A 43 -2.68 -16.44 2.38
N SER A 44 -1.46 -16.09 2.81
CA SER A 44 -0.96 -16.43 4.14
C SER A 44 0.23 -15.55 4.54
N ILE A 45 0.55 -15.55 5.82
CA ILE A 45 1.79 -14.97 6.34
C ILE A 45 2.93 -15.96 6.11
N VAL A 46 4.01 -15.50 5.49
CA VAL A 46 5.28 -16.23 5.42
C VAL A 46 6.16 -15.86 6.61
N GLU A 47 6.26 -14.55 6.89
CA GLU A 47 7.03 -14.02 8.01
C GLU A 47 6.40 -12.72 8.49
N ASP A 48 6.26 -12.55 9.79
CA ASP A 48 5.93 -11.27 10.41
C ASP A 48 6.85 -11.04 11.60
N SER A 49 8.02 -10.50 11.32
CA SER A 49 9.04 -10.13 12.31
C SER A 49 9.11 -8.64 12.55
N ARG A 50 8.06 -7.89 12.17
CA ARG A 50 7.99 -6.45 12.42
C ARG A 50 8.18 -6.13 13.89
N CYS A 51 8.85 -5.02 14.18
CA CYS A 51 8.95 -4.54 15.54
C CYS A 51 7.56 -4.24 16.10
N PRO A 52 7.19 -4.81 17.28
CA PRO A 52 5.97 -4.41 17.95
C PRO A 52 5.97 -2.93 18.25
N THR A 53 4.80 -2.29 18.15
CA THR A 53 4.64 -0.84 18.33
C THR A 53 4.83 -0.38 19.77
N ASP A 54 4.75 -1.31 20.74
CA ASP A 54 4.89 -1.07 22.18
C ASP A 54 6.27 -1.38 22.75
N VAL A 55 7.24 -1.71 21.90
CA VAL A 55 8.63 -1.98 22.28
C VAL A 55 9.60 -1.29 21.33
N VAL A 56 10.86 -1.16 21.79
CA VAL A 56 11.98 -0.68 20.96
C VAL A 56 12.79 -1.86 20.49
N CYS A 57 12.96 -1.99 19.17
CA CYS A 57 13.73 -3.06 18.55
C CYS A 57 15.07 -2.56 18.02
N VAL A 58 16.07 -3.43 18.03
CA VAL A 58 17.37 -3.19 17.36
C VAL A 58 17.23 -3.30 15.84
N TRP A 59 16.33 -4.17 15.38
CA TRP A 59 16.05 -4.43 13.97
C TRP A 59 14.60 -4.10 13.65
N ALA A 60 14.36 -3.51 12.47
CA ALA A 60 13.01 -3.19 12.05
C ALA A 60 12.15 -4.42 11.75
N GLY A 61 12.77 -5.54 11.41
CA GLY A 61 12.08 -6.74 10.96
C GLY A 61 11.38 -6.54 9.61
N ARG A 62 10.59 -7.54 9.22
CA ARG A 62 9.86 -7.49 7.95
C ARG A 62 8.55 -8.25 8.02
N LEU A 63 7.66 -7.94 7.09
CA LEU A 63 6.44 -8.69 6.83
C LEU A 63 6.51 -9.25 5.42
N ILE A 64 6.34 -10.56 5.29
CA ILE A 64 6.26 -11.24 4.01
C ILE A 64 4.97 -12.04 3.97
N ILE A 65 4.19 -11.85 2.92
CA ILE A 65 2.98 -12.63 2.66
C ILE A 65 3.16 -13.48 1.41
N LEU A 66 2.48 -14.61 1.38
CA LEU A 66 2.24 -15.33 0.13
C LEU A 66 1.03 -14.69 -0.53
N ALA A 67 1.17 -14.32 -1.79
CA ALA A 67 0.11 -13.71 -2.56
C ALA A 67 -0.01 -14.36 -3.94
N GLU A 68 -1.22 -14.30 -4.47
CA GLU A 68 -1.52 -14.67 -5.85
C GLU A 68 -1.87 -13.38 -6.60
N VAL A 69 -1.21 -13.15 -7.72
CA VAL A 69 -1.39 -11.97 -8.56
C VAL A 69 -1.83 -12.42 -9.94
N GLU A 70 -2.96 -11.91 -10.38
CA GLU A 70 -3.45 -12.08 -11.74
C GLU A 70 -3.24 -10.76 -12.48
N PHE A 71 -2.39 -10.79 -13.48
CA PHE A 71 -2.02 -9.61 -14.25
C PHE A 71 -3.10 -9.26 -15.27
N ARG A 72 -2.99 -8.04 -15.79
CA ARG A 72 -3.96 -7.47 -16.73
C ARG A 72 -4.27 -8.43 -17.89
N GLY A 73 -5.57 -8.63 -18.15
CA GLY A 73 -6.05 -9.50 -19.19
C GLY A 73 -6.27 -10.96 -18.75
N GLY A 74 -5.90 -11.31 -17.52
CA GLY A 74 -6.12 -12.66 -16.96
C GLY A 74 -5.33 -13.79 -17.63
N SER A 75 -4.40 -13.44 -18.53
CA SER A 75 -3.59 -14.41 -19.26
C SER A 75 -2.38 -14.93 -18.47
N GLU A 76 -1.96 -14.18 -17.48
CA GLU A 76 -0.81 -14.50 -16.64
C GLU A 76 -1.15 -14.37 -15.18
N SER A 77 -0.72 -15.34 -14.40
CA SER A 77 -0.83 -15.33 -12.95
C SER A 77 0.51 -15.70 -12.32
N TRP A 78 0.76 -15.15 -11.16
CA TRP A 78 1.95 -15.43 -10.38
C TRP A 78 1.57 -15.68 -8.93
N ARG A 79 2.24 -16.62 -8.30
CA ARG A 79 2.10 -16.90 -6.87
C ARG A 79 3.47 -16.89 -6.22
N GLY A 80 3.64 -16.07 -5.22
CA GLY A 80 4.91 -15.96 -4.53
C GLY A 80 4.90 -14.98 -3.38
N PRO A 81 6.06 -14.77 -2.75
CA PRO A 81 6.17 -13.86 -1.62
C PRO A 81 6.17 -12.40 -2.05
N LEU A 82 5.42 -11.58 -1.32
CA LEU A 82 5.49 -10.12 -1.38
C LEU A 82 5.98 -9.62 -0.02
N THR A 83 7.05 -8.85 -0.04
CA THR A 83 7.61 -8.22 1.14
C THR A 83 7.11 -6.79 1.26
N LEU A 84 6.63 -6.41 2.44
CA LEU A 84 6.13 -5.07 2.71
C LEU A 84 7.18 -4.01 2.34
N GLY A 85 6.80 -3.08 1.47
CA GLY A 85 7.65 -2.00 1.00
C GLY A 85 8.55 -2.34 -0.18
N GLU A 86 8.65 -3.60 -0.59
CA GLU A 86 9.48 -4.02 -1.72
C GLU A 86 8.64 -4.24 -2.98
N PRO A 87 8.96 -3.55 -4.10
CA PRO A 87 8.24 -3.74 -5.34
C PRO A 87 8.59 -5.08 -5.99
N TYR A 88 7.58 -5.75 -6.53
CA TYR A 88 7.73 -6.92 -7.39
C TYR A 88 7.33 -6.54 -8.81
N SER A 89 8.23 -6.72 -9.76
CA SER A 89 8.00 -6.39 -11.16
C SER A 89 7.80 -7.65 -12.01
N HIS A 90 6.76 -7.62 -12.84
CA HIS A 90 6.45 -8.65 -13.82
C HIS A 90 6.09 -7.98 -15.15
N GLY A 91 6.96 -8.13 -16.14
CA GLY A 91 6.81 -7.41 -17.40
C GLY A 91 6.83 -5.90 -17.17
N SER A 92 5.81 -5.21 -17.62
CA SER A 92 5.65 -3.76 -17.46
C SER A 92 4.89 -3.37 -16.18
N GLU A 93 4.44 -4.31 -15.38
CA GLU A 93 3.64 -4.06 -14.19
C GLU A 93 4.46 -4.30 -12.92
N THR A 94 4.29 -3.44 -11.94
CA THR A 94 4.95 -3.55 -10.64
C THR A 94 3.91 -3.53 -9.56
N VAL A 95 3.93 -4.54 -8.70
CA VAL A 95 3.03 -4.70 -7.56
C VAL A 95 3.82 -4.46 -6.28
N THR A 96 3.27 -3.66 -5.38
CA THR A 96 3.89 -3.38 -4.09
C THR A 96 2.86 -3.56 -2.98
N LEU A 97 3.22 -4.31 -1.94
CA LEU A 97 2.51 -4.30 -0.67
C LEU A 97 2.94 -3.04 0.08
N VAL A 98 2.08 -2.02 0.14
CA VAL A 98 2.46 -0.70 0.67
C VAL A 98 2.17 -0.53 2.15
N SER A 99 1.17 -1.24 2.68
CA SER A 99 0.88 -1.23 4.10
C SER A 99 0.18 -2.51 4.56
N ALA A 100 0.30 -2.79 5.83
CA ALA A 100 -0.38 -3.89 6.51
C ALA A 100 -0.82 -3.44 7.89
N SER A 101 -2.06 -3.76 8.24
CA SER A 101 -2.61 -3.52 9.57
C SER A 101 -3.20 -4.80 10.13
N PRO A 102 -3.35 -4.91 11.45
CA PRO A 102 -2.88 -3.98 12.47
C PRO A 102 -1.36 -4.04 12.66
N GLY A 103 -0.81 -3.06 13.40
CA GLY A 103 0.53 -3.17 13.94
C GLY A 103 0.63 -4.28 14.97
N LYS A 104 1.82 -4.80 15.22
CA LYS A 104 2.05 -5.84 16.23
C LYS A 104 2.13 -5.25 17.63
N LEU A 105 1.69 -6.02 18.62
CA LEU A 105 1.97 -5.83 20.04
C LEU A 105 2.81 -7.00 20.55
N ALA A 106 3.76 -6.74 21.46
CA ALA A 106 4.71 -7.75 21.92
C ALA A 106 4.02 -8.96 22.58
N ALA A 107 2.94 -8.71 23.35
CA ALA A 107 2.25 -9.74 24.11
C ALA A 107 0.99 -10.28 23.41
N THR A 108 0.59 -9.72 22.29
CA THR A 108 -0.68 -10.06 21.64
C THR A 108 -0.42 -10.45 20.18
N PRO A 109 -0.59 -11.72 19.82
CA PRO A 109 -0.47 -12.15 18.43
C PRO A 109 -1.60 -11.57 17.58
N VAL A 110 -1.29 -11.22 16.33
CA VAL A 110 -2.28 -10.79 15.34
C VAL A 110 -2.98 -12.02 14.79
N ARG A 111 -4.29 -12.05 14.86
CA ARG A 111 -5.07 -13.14 14.26
C ARG A 111 -5.06 -12.99 12.73
N PRO A 112 -4.98 -14.09 11.96
CA PRO A 112 -5.01 -14.02 10.49
C PRO A 112 -6.19 -13.23 9.93
N SER A 113 -7.37 -13.35 10.55
CA SER A 113 -8.58 -12.63 10.13
C SER A 113 -8.54 -11.11 10.33
N ASP A 114 -7.62 -10.63 11.16
CA ASP A 114 -7.51 -9.20 11.48
C ASP A 114 -6.61 -8.45 10.50
N TYR A 115 -5.79 -9.17 9.72
CA TYR A 115 -4.90 -8.53 8.75
C TYR A 115 -5.66 -7.84 7.63
N ARG A 116 -5.18 -6.65 7.29
CA ARG A 116 -5.60 -5.90 6.11
C ARG A 116 -4.35 -5.42 5.38
N PHE A 117 -4.31 -5.66 4.09
CA PHE A 117 -3.17 -5.35 3.23
C PHE A 117 -3.58 -4.35 2.18
N THR A 118 -2.78 -3.30 2.02
CA THR A 118 -2.98 -2.29 0.98
C THR A 118 -1.91 -2.45 -0.08
N PHE A 119 -2.32 -2.44 -1.33
CA PHE A 119 -1.44 -2.64 -2.48
C PHE A 119 -1.40 -1.41 -3.38
N ALA A 120 -0.30 -1.28 -4.11
CA ALA A 120 -0.16 -0.34 -5.21
C ALA A 120 0.30 -1.08 -6.46
N VAL A 121 -0.17 -0.64 -7.60
CA VAL A 121 0.24 -1.14 -8.90
C VAL A 121 0.75 0.03 -9.73
N ALA A 122 1.93 -0.14 -10.31
CA ALA A 122 2.51 0.81 -11.25
C ALA A 122 2.76 0.12 -12.58
N ARG A 123 2.68 0.88 -13.66
CA ARG A 123 2.97 0.40 -15.00
C ARG A 123 4.09 1.22 -15.60
N SER A 124 5.14 0.55 -16.08
CA SER A 124 6.18 1.20 -16.87
C SER A 124 5.75 1.30 -18.34
N LEU A 125 6.08 2.42 -18.92
CA LEU A 125 5.82 2.68 -20.34
C LEU A 125 6.92 2.08 -21.21
#